data_c2f3f69258cfc8fb52217221dbc281b1
#
_entry.id   c2f3f69258cfc8fb52217221dbc281b1
#
_cell.length_a   1.000
_cell.length_b   1.000
_cell.length_c   1.000
_cell.angle_alpha   90.00
_cell.angle_beta   90.00
_cell.angle_gamma   90.00
#
_symmetry.space_group_name_H-M   'P 1'
#
loop_
_entity.id
_entity.type
_entity.pdbx_description
1 polymer ?
#
loop_
_entity_poly.entity_id
_entity_poly.type
_entity_poly.pdbx_seq_one_letter_code
_entity_poly.pdbx_strand_id
1 'polypeptide(L)'
;MYGVILDKIDYEPKLIIRDIDDRFQYKISYAKAWRAKQKVFEMRFGTYEASYDNLPHMLSAIVQRNPGSAADTYIVPSLDGGPGFLLRAFFCLGACVRAFMYCLPVLCIDGTFLTGRYKGTILTAIGVDCNKQVVPIAFAFVENENTESWYWFLERVKIHQ
;
A
#
# COMPACT_ATOMS: atom_id res chain seq x y z
N MET A 1 -27.62 8.72 2.60
CA MET A 1 -26.42 9.12 1.83
C MET A 1 -25.14 8.53 2.40
N TYR A 2 -24.93 8.54 3.70
CA TYR A 2 -23.75 7.95 4.37
C TYR A 2 -23.54 6.48 3.96
N GLY A 3 -24.56 5.63 4.02
CA GLY A 3 -24.50 4.23 3.64
C GLY A 3 -24.14 3.99 2.17
N VAL A 4 -24.62 4.81 1.25
CA VAL A 4 -24.37 4.64 -0.19
C VAL A 4 -22.90 4.93 -0.56
N ILE A 5 -22.26 5.89 0.11
CA ILE A 5 -20.83 6.18 -0.09
C ILE A 5 -19.95 5.07 0.51
N LEU A 6 -20.41 4.47 1.61
CA LEU A 6 -19.72 3.35 2.28
C LEU A 6 -19.80 2.05 1.49
N ASP A 7 -20.89 1.79 0.79
CA ASP A 7 -21.09 0.56 0.04
C ASP A 7 -20.41 0.56 -1.33
N LYS A 8 -20.11 1.76 -1.86
CA LYS A 8 -19.45 1.93 -3.17
C LYS A 8 -18.18 2.79 -3.00
N ILE A 9 -17.05 2.14 -2.82
CA ILE A 9 -15.72 2.80 -2.73
C ILE A 9 -15.47 3.73 -3.93
N ASP A 10 -15.98 3.36 -5.11
CA ASP A 10 -15.85 4.12 -6.36
C ASP A 10 -16.89 5.23 -6.55
N TYR A 11 -17.65 5.59 -5.50
CA TYR A 11 -18.68 6.61 -5.63
C TYR A 11 -18.07 7.99 -5.88
N GLU A 12 -18.15 8.43 -7.13
CA GLU A 12 -17.50 9.67 -7.58
C GLU A 12 -18.12 10.92 -6.93
N PRO A 13 -17.33 11.99 -6.68
CA PRO A 13 -17.87 13.25 -6.17
C PRO A 13 -18.99 13.86 -7.04
N LYS A 14 -18.96 13.63 -8.36
CA LYS A 14 -20.03 14.07 -9.28
C LYS A 14 -21.37 13.42 -8.96
N LEU A 15 -21.36 12.14 -8.59
CA LEU A 15 -22.58 11.43 -8.20
C LEU A 15 -23.12 11.92 -6.86
N ILE A 16 -22.23 12.28 -5.92
CA ILE A 16 -22.62 12.90 -4.65
C ILE A 16 -23.33 14.23 -4.89
N ILE A 17 -22.81 15.07 -5.81
CA ILE A 17 -23.42 16.35 -6.16
C ILE A 17 -24.83 16.12 -6.71
N ARG A 18 -24.99 15.19 -7.67
CA ARG A 18 -26.28 14.87 -8.29
C ARG A 18 -27.28 14.39 -7.25
N ASP A 19 -26.90 13.44 -6.41
CA ASP A 19 -27.81 12.86 -5.42
C ASP A 19 -28.24 13.86 -4.35
N ILE A 20 -27.39 14.83 -4.02
CA ILE A 20 -27.75 15.93 -3.12
C ILE A 20 -28.73 16.88 -3.81
N ASP A 21 -28.48 17.24 -5.08
CA ASP A 21 -29.38 18.10 -5.86
C ASP A 21 -30.77 17.43 -6.00
N ASP A 22 -30.81 16.15 -6.36
CA ASP A 22 -32.05 15.40 -6.54
C ASP A 22 -32.88 15.27 -5.25
N ARG A 23 -32.20 15.02 -4.09
CA ARG A 23 -32.90 14.77 -2.82
C ARG A 23 -33.25 16.03 -2.04
N PHE A 24 -32.41 17.04 -2.10
CA PHE A 24 -32.49 18.21 -1.23
C PHE A 24 -32.64 19.52 -1.99
N GLN A 25 -32.65 19.47 -3.32
CA GLN A 25 -32.72 20.65 -4.19
C GLN A 25 -31.63 21.68 -3.84
N TYR A 26 -30.43 21.20 -3.49
CA TYR A 26 -29.31 22.00 -3.01
C TYR A 26 -28.03 21.63 -3.75
N LYS A 27 -27.41 22.63 -4.39
CA LYS A 27 -26.16 22.43 -5.13
C LYS A 27 -24.94 22.61 -4.23
N ILE A 28 -24.06 21.65 -4.27
CA ILE A 28 -22.77 21.72 -3.59
C ILE A 28 -21.63 21.76 -4.61
N SER A 29 -20.51 22.41 -4.22
CA SER A 29 -19.32 22.42 -5.06
C SER A 29 -18.62 21.06 -5.08
N TYR A 30 -17.86 20.79 -6.15
CA TYR A 30 -17.04 19.59 -6.26
C TYR A 30 -16.09 19.41 -5.07
N ALA A 31 -15.44 20.50 -4.62
CA ALA A 31 -14.55 20.46 -3.46
C ALA A 31 -15.27 20.05 -2.16
N LYS A 32 -16.55 20.45 -2.00
CA LYS A 32 -17.36 20.06 -0.83
C LYS A 32 -17.73 18.57 -0.90
N ALA A 33 -18.13 18.09 -2.08
CA ALA A 33 -18.42 16.68 -2.30
C ALA A 33 -17.17 15.78 -2.10
N TRP A 34 -16.02 16.22 -2.62
CA TRP A 34 -14.75 15.51 -2.44
C TRP A 34 -14.34 15.43 -0.97
N ARG A 35 -14.40 16.55 -0.24
CA ARG A 35 -14.11 16.56 1.21
C ARG A 35 -15.05 15.66 2.02
N ALA A 36 -16.34 15.66 1.66
CA ALA A 36 -17.31 14.77 2.30
C ALA A 36 -16.98 13.30 2.05
N LYS A 37 -16.58 12.92 0.81
CA LYS A 37 -16.11 11.57 0.49
C LYS A 37 -14.88 11.19 1.33
N GLN A 38 -13.87 12.06 1.42
CA GLN A 38 -12.68 11.81 2.24
C GLN A 38 -13.04 11.59 3.72
N LYS A 39 -13.94 12.43 4.26
CA LYS A 39 -14.38 12.29 5.66
C LYS A 39 -15.09 10.95 5.93
N VAL A 40 -15.90 10.48 4.99
CA VAL A 40 -16.54 9.17 5.08
C VAL A 40 -15.50 8.04 5.09
N PHE A 41 -14.46 8.14 4.25
CA PHE A 41 -13.38 7.16 4.23
C PHE A 41 -12.56 7.16 5.53
N GLU A 42 -12.22 8.33 6.06
CA GLU A 42 -11.55 8.45 7.36
C GLU A 42 -12.37 7.81 8.49
N MET A 43 -13.70 7.99 8.47
CA MET A 43 -14.58 7.41 9.49
C MET A 43 -14.70 5.88 9.38
N ARG A 44 -14.53 5.31 8.19
CA ARG A 44 -14.62 3.86 7.96
C ARG A 44 -13.28 3.15 8.14
N PHE A 45 -12.22 3.73 7.61
CA PHE A 45 -10.90 3.08 7.50
C PHE A 45 -9.85 3.68 8.43
N GLY A 46 -10.21 4.74 9.19
CA GLY A 46 -9.26 5.51 9.98
C GLY A 46 -8.56 6.59 9.16
N THR A 47 -7.72 7.36 9.83
CA THR A 47 -6.89 8.37 9.17
C THR A 47 -5.73 7.71 8.42
N TYR A 48 -5.16 8.43 7.47
CA TYR A 48 -3.96 7.96 6.76
C TYR A 48 -2.79 7.75 7.72
N GLU A 49 -2.63 8.63 8.69
CA GLU A 49 -1.61 8.54 9.73
C GLU A 49 -1.76 7.24 10.52
N ALA A 50 -2.95 6.96 11.05
CA ALA A 50 -3.22 5.74 11.81
C ALA A 50 -3.02 4.47 10.96
N SER A 51 -3.34 4.51 9.66
CA SER A 51 -3.10 3.39 8.76
C SER A 51 -1.60 3.15 8.54
N TYR A 52 -0.81 4.22 8.46
CA TYR A 52 0.63 4.15 8.29
C TYR A 52 1.33 3.62 9.55
N ASP A 53 0.92 4.11 10.72
CA ASP A 53 1.41 3.64 12.03
C ASP A 53 1.06 2.16 12.27
N ASN A 54 -0.07 1.70 11.74
CA ASN A 54 -0.51 0.30 11.88
C ASN A 54 0.15 -0.66 10.88
N LEU A 55 0.89 -0.16 9.88
CA LEU A 55 1.50 -0.99 8.85
C LEU A 55 2.43 -2.10 9.41
N PRO A 56 3.31 -1.86 10.39
CA PRO A 56 4.13 -2.93 10.98
C PRO A 56 3.29 -4.04 11.61
N HIS A 57 2.21 -3.71 12.30
CA HIS A 57 1.29 -4.69 12.89
C HIS A 57 0.56 -5.51 11.82
N MET A 58 0.12 -4.86 10.74
CA MET A 58 -0.51 -5.54 9.61
C MET A 58 0.48 -6.52 8.94
N LEU A 59 1.71 -6.11 8.69
CA LEU A 59 2.75 -6.95 8.11
C LEU A 59 3.07 -8.15 9.02
N SER A 60 3.18 -7.94 10.33
CA SER A 60 3.35 -9.01 11.30
C SER A 60 2.19 -10.02 11.25
N ALA A 61 0.96 -9.56 11.18
CA ALA A 61 -0.21 -10.43 11.06
C ALA A 61 -0.22 -11.24 9.74
N ILE A 62 0.23 -10.63 8.63
CA ILE A 62 0.38 -11.33 7.34
C ILE A 62 1.41 -12.46 7.47
N VAL A 63 2.58 -12.18 8.04
CA VAL A 63 3.64 -13.19 8.24
C VAL A 63 3.15 -14.35 9.11
N GLN A 64 2.47 -14.04 10.22
CA GLN A 64 1.95 -15.08 11.12
C GLN A 64 0.92 -16.00 10.46
N ARG A 65 0.10 -15.47 9.55
CA ARG A 65 -0.96 -16.26 8.88
C ARG A 65 -0.51 -16.94 7.59
N ASN A 66 0.66 -16.60 7.07
CA ASN A 66 1.18 -17.14 5.81
C ASN A 66 2.58 -17.73 6.02
N PRO A 67 2.70 -19.01 6.35
CA PRO A 67 3.97 -19.66 6.65
C PRO A 67 5.01 -19.49 5.54
N GLY A 68 6.23 -19.14 5.93
CA GLY A 68 7.34 -18.85 5.01
C GLY A 68 7.34 -17.43 4.43
N SER A 69 6.37 -16.60 4.82
CA SER A 69 6.39 -15.17 4.50
C SER A 69 7.37 -14.42 5.40
N ALA A 70 7.89 -13.31 4.91
CA ALA A 70 8.75 -12.42 5.68
C ALA A 70 8.31 -10.96 5.49
N ALA A 71 8.54 -10.17 6.52
CA ALA A 71 8.40 -8.72 6.49
C ALA A 71 9.50 -8.08 7.32
N ASP A 72 9.94 -6.91 6.88
CA ASP A 72 10.93 -6.09 7.57
C ASP A 72 10.54 -4.62 7.51
N THR A 73 10.83 -3.87 8.56
CA THR A 73 10.52 -2.45 8.65
C THR A 73 11.74 -1.67 9.12
N TYR A 74 11.98 -0.54 8.50
CA TYR A 74 13.01 0.40 8.93
C TYR A 74 12.34 1.64 9.53
N ILE A 75 12.48 1.77 10.84
CA ILE A 75 11.88 2.86 11.63
C ILE A 75 13.00 3.81 12.05
N VAL A 76 12.86 5.09 11.75
CA VAL A 76 13.79 6.14 12.17
C VAL A 76 13.31 6.67 13.53
N PRO A 77 14.19 6.67 14.55
CA PRO A 77 13.84 7.24 15.86
C PRO A 77 13.51 8.73 15.75
N SER A 78 12.52 9.18 16.50
CA SER A 78 12.22 10.61 16.63
C SER A 78 13.31 11.30 17.48
N LEU A 79 13.77 12.46 17.05
CA LEU A 79 14.76 13.27 17.80
C LEU A 79 14.18 13.82 19.11
N ASP A 80 12.88 13.94 19.20
CA ASP A 80 12.16 14.50 20.36
C ASP A 80 11.78 13.43 21.40
N GLY A 81 12.28 12.19 21.27
CA GLY A 81 11.92 11.07 22.17
C GLY A 81 10.50 10.53 21.97
N GLY A 82 9.80 10.99 20.94
CA GLY A 82 8.50 10.49 20.52
C GLY A 82 8.60 9.15 19.76
N PRO A 83 7.47 8.60 19.30
CA PRO A 83 7.47 7.42 18.45
C PRO A 83 8.26 7.69 17.17
N GLY A 84 9.10 6.72 16.77
CA GLY A 84 9.81 6.78 15.50
C GLY A 84 8.84 6.74 14.32
N PHE A 85 9.28 7.16 13.14
CA PHE A 85 8.48 7.08 11.94
C PHE A 85 8.99 5.98 11.00
N LEU A 86 8.07 5.29 10.37
CA LEU A 86 8.36 4.24 9.40
C LEU A 86 8.94 4.87 8.13
N LEU A 87 10.18 4.52 7.80
CA LEU A 87 10.84 5.00 6.59
C LEU A 87 10.68 4.00 5.44
N ARG A 88 10.90 2.70 5.71
CA ARG A 88 10.81 1.63 4.72
C ARG A 88 10.06 0.43 5.29
N ALA A 89 9.36 -0.27 4.41
CA ALA A 89 8.71 -1.52 4.73
C ALA A 89 8.89 -2.51 3.58
N PHE A 90 9.23 -3.75 3.90
CA PHE A 90 9.40 -4.85 2.96
C PHE A 90 8.45 -5.98 3.33
N PHE A 91 7.94 -6.70 2.35
CA PHE A 91 7.30 -7.98 2.59
C PHE A 91 7.37 -8.91 1.37
N CYS A 92 7.39 -10.21 1.64
CA CYS A 92 7.22 -11.26 0.65
C CYS A 92 6.29 -12.36 1.20
N LEU A 93 5.54 -12.99 0.32
CA LEU A 93 4.64 -14.08 0.69
C LEU A 93 5.33 -15.42 0.45
N GLY A 94 5.36 -16.29 1.46
CA GLY A 94 6.03 -17.58 1.38
C GLY A 94 5.54 -18.48 0.23
N ALA A 95 4.25 -18.38 -0.13
CA ALA A 95 3.71 -19.08 -1.30
C ALA A 95 4.35 -18.59 -2.61
N CYS A 96 4.56 -17.28 -2.76
CA CYS A 96 5.17 -16.69 -3.94
C CYS A 96 6.68 -16.98 -4.01
N VAL A 97 7.36 -16.91 -2.88
CA VAL A 97 8.78 -17.30 -2.78
C VAL A 97 8.98 -18.76 -3.20
N ARG A 98 8.16 -19.67 -2.70
CA ARG A 98 8.21 -21.09 -3.14
C ARG A 98 7.85 -21.27 -4.62
N ALA A 99 6.90 -20.48 -5.14
CA ALA A 99 6.52 -20.55 -6.55
C ALA A 99 7.66 -20.09 -7.47
N PHE A 100 8.56 -19.23 -6.99
CA PHE A 100 9.69 -18.74 -7.80
C PHE A 100 10.63 -19.88 -8.27
N MET A 101 10.73 -20.98 -7.53
CA MET A 101 11.51 -22.15 -7.98
C MET A 101 10.99 -22.78 -9.27
N TYR A 102 9.75 -22.50 -9.64
CA TYR A 102 9.10 -22.99 -10.87
C TYR A 102 8.99 -21.90 -11.94
N CYS A 103 9.53 -20.72 -11.67
CA CYS A 103 9.60 -19.61 -12.63
C CYS A 103 10.86 -19.74 -13.53
N LEU A 104 10.86 -18.95 -14.59
CA LEU A 104 12.09 -18.72 -15.36
C LEU A 104 13.14 -18.11 -14.42
N PRO A 105 14.44 -18.42 -14.58
CA PRO A 105 15.51 -17.94 -13.70
C PRO A 105 15.84 -16.45 -13.97
N VAL A 106 14.81 -15.62 -14.01
CA VAL A 106 14.88 -14.17 -14.23
C VAL A 106 13.98 -13.48 -13.23
N LEU A 107 14.54 -12.51 -12.50
CA LEU A 107 13.81 -11.64 -11.62
C LEU A 107 13.69 -10.26 -12.28
N CYS A 108 12.46 -9.84 -12.56
CA CYS A 108 12.18 -8.48 -13.04
C CYS A 108 11.94 -7.58 -11.85
N ILE A 109 12.58 -6.42 -11.84
CA ILE A 109 12.43 -5.41 -10.78
C ILE A 109 11.97 -4.09 -11.37
N ASP A 110 11.09 -3.38 -10.65
CA ASP A 110 10.56 -2.10 -11.09
C ASP A 110 10.16 -1.23 -9.91
N GLY A 111 10.13 0.09 -10.10
CA GLY A 111 9.72 1.08 -9.11
C GLY A 111 8.52 1.89 -9.60
N THR A 112 7.50 2.04 -8.74
CA THR A 112 6.30 2.82 -9.06
C THR A 112 6.09 3.92 -8.02
N PHE A 113 6.00 5.18 -8.48
CA PHE A 113 5.78 6.33 -7.60
C PHE A 113 4.37 6.36 -7.03
N LEU A 114 4.26 6.60 -5.73
CA LEU A 114 2.99 6.83 -5.07
C LEU A 114 2.51 8.26 -5.31
N THR A 115 1.28 8.39 -5.79
CA THR A 115 0.62 9.67 -6.07
C THR A 115 -0.28 10.16 -4.94
N GLY A 116 -0.43 9.37 -3.88
CA GLY A 116 -1.27 9.68 -2.72
C GLY A 116 -0.77 10.81 -1.84
N ARG A 117 -1.36 10.94 -0.66
CA ARG A 117 -0.96 11.91 0.38
C ARG A 117 0.48 11.70 0.85
N TYR A 118 0.85 10.45 1.09
CA TYR A 118 2.23 10.07 1.38
C TYR A 118 2.94 9.75 0.07
N LYS A 119 4.04 10.45 -0.14
CA LYS A 119 4.92 10.23 -1.27
C LYS A 119 5.89 9.11 -0.94
N GLY A 120 6.41 8.49 -1.95
CA GLY A 120 7.36 7.39 -1.86
C GLY A 120 7.29 6.55 -3.12
N THR A 121 7.98 5.43 -3.11
CA THR A 121 8.04 4.49 -4.23
C THR A 121 7.74 3.09 -3.71
N ILE A 122 6.94 2.34 -4.46
CA ILE A 122 6.81 0.90 -4.28
C ILE A 122 7.83 0.23 -5.20
N LEU A 123 8.79 -0.45 -4.63
CA LEU A 123 9.70 -1.35 -5.36
C LEU A 123 9.08 -2.74 -5.42
N THR A 124 9.14 -3.35 -6.58
CA THR A 124 8.57 -4.67 -6.84
C THR A 124 9.60 -5.62 -7.42
N ALA A 125 9.53 -6.88 -7.02
CA ALA A 125 10.27 -7.97 -7.65
C ALA A 125 9.26 -9.02 -8.11
N ILE A 126 9.29 -9.38 -9.38
CA ILE A 126 8.38 -10.34 -10.00
C ILE A 126 9.15 -11.43 -10.74
N GLY A 127 8.66 -12.65 -10.65
CA GLY A 127 9.05 -13.77 -11.51
C GLY A 127 8.01 -14.01 -12.60
N VAL A 128 8.37 -14.82 -13.59
CA VAL A 128 7.46 -15.25 -14.66
C VAL A 128 7.52 -16.76 -14.75
N ASP A 129 6.38 -17.42 -14.69
CA ASP A 129 6.31 -18.86 -14.84
C ASP A 129 6.41 -19.34 -16.31
N CYS A 130 6.45 -20.64 -16.54
CA CYS A 130 6.52 -21.24 -17.88
C CYS A 130 5.28 -20.93 -18.75
N ASN A 131 4.15 -20.54 -18.14
CA ASN A 131 2.92 -20.14 -18.82
C ASN A 131 2.86 -18.61 -19.05
N LYS A 132 3.96 -17.90 -18.81
CA LYS A 132 4.06 -16.42 -18.86
C LYS A 132 3.14 -15.70 -17.88
N GLN A 133 2.80 -16.35 -16.75
CA GLN A 133 2.06 -15.69 -15.67
C GLN A 133 3.03 -15.00 -14.73
N VAL A 134 2.65 -13.79 -14.28
CA VAL A 134 3.43 -12.99 -13.35
C VAL A 134 3.25 -13.55 -11.94
N VAL A 135 4.35 -13.81 -11.26
CA VAL A 135 4.40 -14.21 -9.84
C VAL A 135 5.03 -13.08 -9.04
N PRO A 136 4.28 -12.39 -8.18
CA PRO A 136 4.82 -11.33 -7.33
C PRO A 136 5.67 -11.93 -6.21
N ILE A 137 6.97 -11.67 -6.22
CA ILE A 137 7.92 -12.28 -5.26
C ILE A 137 8.04 -11.42 -4.00
N ALA A 138 8.29 -10.14 -4.17
CA ALA A 138 8.46 -9.21 -3.05
C ALA A 138 8.04 -7.80 -3.40
N PHE A 139 7.71 -7.04 -2.35
CA PHE A 139 7.38 -5.62 -2.42
C PHE A 139 8.10 -4.85 -1.34
N ALA A 140 8.45 -3.61 -1.62
CA ALA A 140 8.88 -2.69 -0.60
C ALA A 140 8.29 -1.29 -0.82
N PHE A 141 7.91 -0.63 0.27
CA PHE A 141 7.71 0.80 0.32
C PHE A 141 9.03 1.46 0.72
N VAL A 142 9.45 2.47 -0.01
CA VAL A 142 10.66 3.26 0.26
C VAL A 142 10.37 4.74 0.06
N GLU A 143 11.16 5.59 0.71
CA GLU A 143 11.02 7.04 0.65
C GLU A 143 11.27 7.62 -0.74
N ASN A 144 12.24 7.07 -1.46
CA ASN A 144 12.62 7.48 -2.81
C ASN A 144 13.22 6.31 -3.58
N GLU A 145 13.17 6.39 -4.91
CA GLU A 145 13.89 5.48 -5.79
C GLU A 145 15.32 5.96 -5.99
N ASN A 146 16.26 5.34 -5.29
CA ASN A 146 17.68 5.61 -5.35
C ASN A 146 18.50 4.33 -5.12
N THR A 147 19.82 4.42 -5.27
CA THR A 147 20.74 3.28 -5.11
C THR A 147 20.61 2.63 -3.73
N GLU A 148 20.48 3.42 -2.66
CA GLU A 148 20.37 2.92 -1.28
C GLU A 148 19.07 2.15 -1.07
N SER A 149 17.93 2.65 -1.59
CA SER A 149 16.63 1.98 -1.51
C SER A 149 16.63 0.67 -2.29
N TRP A 150 17.22 0.65 -3.49
CA TRP A 150 17.38 -0.56 -4.29
C TRP A 150 18.30 -1.57 -3.61
N TYR A 151 19.43 -1.14 -3.06
CA TYR A 151 20.33 -2.02 -2.31
C TYR A 151 19.63 -2.65 -1.11
N TRP A 152 18.93 -1.85 -0.32
CA TRP A 152 18.15 -2.31 0.84
C TRP A 152 17.08 -3.32 0.44
N PHE A 153 16.35 -3.07 -0.65
CA PHE A 153 15.32 -3.97 -1.15
C PHE A 153 15.89 -5.30 -1.63
N LEU A 154 16.90 -5.26 -2.49
CA LEU A 154 17.51 -6.46 -3.08
C LEU A 154 18.23 -7.33 -2.04
N GLU A 155 18.82 -6.71 -1.02
CA GLU A 155 19.40 -7.45 0.11
C GLU A 155 18.33 -8.30 0.82
N ARG A 156 17.13 -7.75 1.07
CA ARG A 156 16.01 -8.48 1.69
C ARG A 156 15.44 -9.54 0.77
N VAL A 157 15.31 -9.25 -0.51
CA VAL A 157 14.93 -10.27 -1.50
C VAL A 157 15.90 -11.46 -1.43
N LYS A 158 17.21 -11.20 -1.41
CA LYS A 158 18.24 -12.24 -1.33
C LYS A 158 18.19 -13.07 -0.03
N ILE A 159 17.88 -12.43 1.11
CA ILE A 159 17.83 -13.10 2.42
C ILE A 159 16.62 -14.06 2.50
N HIS A 160 15.52 -13.72 1.86
CA HIS A 160 14.24 -14.41 2.00
C HIS A 160 13.88 -15.31 0.81
N GLN A 161 14.74 -15.44 -0.17
CA GLN A 161 14.67 -16.43 -1.27
C GLN A 161 15.55 -17.63 -1.00
#